data_370c19798ac6edf28abb3ee1b7cc316d
#
_entry.id   370c19798ac6edf28abb3ee1b7cc316d
#
_cell.length_a   1.000
_cell.length_b   1.000
_cell.length_c   1.000
_cell.angle_alpha   90.00
_cell.angle_beta   90.00
_cell.angle_gamma   90.00
#
_symmetry.space_group_name_H-M   'P 1'
#
loop_
_entity.id
_entity.type
_entity.pdbx_description
1 polymer ?
#
loop_
_entity_poly.entity_id
_entity_poly.type
_entity_poly.pdbx_seq_one_letter_code
_entity_poly.pdbx_strand_id
1 'polypeptide(L)'
;EYLSTEKKYDNEIVLKGSDIQRYGMTPSGNYIRFVPESFQQVAPIEMYRAKEKLLYRFISEVPVFAYDDRQTLSLNSCNIVIPNIDGLEMKYVLAILNSSVAAYFISKKFNSVKLLRSHIEQIPIPVVPMDVQVSVIRRVDRIMNSSENTSGLYKDLDSDIIELYGLS
;
A
#
# COMPACT_ATOMS: atom_id res chain seq x y z
N GLU A 1 6.37 -22.85 13.70
CA GLU A 1 5.84 -22.86 15.10
C GLU A 1 4.90 -21.69 15.38
N TYR A 2 5.19 -20.49 14.90
CA TYR A 2 4.37 -19.30 15.12
C TYR A 2 3.34 -19.06 14.00
N LEU A 3 3.56 -19.60 12.82
CA LEU A 3 2.67 -19.45 11.66
C LEU A 3 1.68 -20.62 11.60
N SER A 4 0.42 -20.31 11.34
CA SER A 4 -0.67 -21.30 11.28
C SER A 4 -1.67 -20.94 10.20
N THR A 5 -2.36 -21.94 9.67
CA THR A 5 -3.51 -21.77 8.79
C THR A 5 -4.84 -21.78 9.56
N GLU A 6 -4.77 -21.98 10.89
CA GLU A 6 -5.95 -22.01 11.74
C GLU A 6 -6.00 -20.79 12.66
N LYS A 7 -7.17 -20.15 12.73
CA LYS A 7 -7.42 -19.07 13.69
C LYS A 7 -7.52 -19.64 15.10
N LYS A 8 -6.72 -19.10 16.01
CA LYS A 8 -6.73 -19.44 17.44
C LYS A 8 -6.91 -18.16 18.27
N TYR A 9 -7.13 -18.31 19.56
CA TYR A 9 -7.37 -17.16 20.46
C TYR A 9 -6.13 -16.26 20.61
N ASP A 10 -4.93 -16.83 20.46
CA ASP A 10 -3.65 -16.16 20.69
C ASP A 10 -2.90 -15.77 19.39
N ASN A 11 -3.55 -15.92 18.24
CA ASN A 11 -2.98 -15.52 16.96
C ASN A 11 -3.86 -14.53 16.22
N GLU A 12 -3.27 -13.83 15.28
CA GLU A 12 -3.96 -12.87 14.44
C GLU A 12 -3.57 -13.06 13.00
N ILE A 13 -4.38 -12.50 12.11
CA ILE A 13 -4.17 -12.60 10.68
C ILE A 13 -2.84 -11.95 10.30
N VAL A 14 -2.11 -12.56 9.36
CA VAL A 14 -0.89 -12.01 8.81
C VAL A 14 -0.96 -12.06 7.30
N LEU A 15 -0.54 -10.97 6.66
CA LEU A 15 -0.56 -10.80 5.22
C LEU A 15 0.80 -11.13 4.62
N LYS A 16 0.78 -11.73 3.44
CA LYS A 16 1.95 -11.88 2.56
C LYS A 16 1.75 -11.05 1.30
N GLY A 17 2.80 -10.86 0.52
CA GLY A 17 2.75 -10.00 -0.66
C GLY A 17 1.64 -10.36 -1.64
N SER A 18 1.38 -11.66 -1.83
CA SER A 18 0.30 -12.12 -2.74
C SER A 18 -1.11 -11.77 -2.27
N ASP A 19 -1.27 -11.37 -1.00
CA ASP A 19 -2.57 -10.95 -0.46
C ASP A 19 -2.91 -9.50 -0.79
N ILE A 20 -1.94 -8.73 -1.30
CA ILE A 20 -2.07 -7.31 -1.56
C ILE A 20 -2.49 -7.05 -3.00
N GLN A 21 -3.51 -6.25 -3.19
CA GLN A 21 -3.93 -5.69 -4.47
C GLN A 21 -3.90 -4.17 -4.37
N ARG A 22 -4.00 -3.47 -5.50
CA ARG A 22 -4.14 -2.01 -5.47
C ARG A 22 -5.37 -1.64 -4.63
N TYR A 23 -5.17 -0.80 -3.63
CA TYR A 23 -6.20 -0.28 -2.71
C TYR A 23 -6.80 -1.30 -1.75
N GLY A 24 -6.43 -2.57 -1.81
CA GLY A 24 -7.05 -3.56 -0.95
C GLY A 24 -6.20 -4.77 -0.66
N MET A 25 -6.75 -5.66 0.13
CA MET A 25 -6.10 -6.90 0.51
C MET A 25 -7.11 -8.05 0.62
N THR A 26 -6.66 -9.23 0.23
CA THR A 26 -7.44 -10.46 0.35
C THR A 26 -6.61 -11.47 1.13
N PRO A 27 -6.80 -11.56 2.46
CA PRO A 27 -6.03 -12.49 3.28
C PRO A 27 -6.21 -13.93 2.83
N SER A 28 -5.11 -14.68 2.77
CA SER A 28 -5.11 -16.08 2.33
C SER A 28 -5.24 -17.09 3.48
N GLY A 29 -5.66 -16.62 4.67
CA GLY A 29 -5.90 -17.50 5.80
C GLY A 29 -4.65 -17.89 6.57
N ASN A 30 -3.65 -17.04 6.60
CA ASN A 30 -2.46 -17.21 7.43
C ASN A 30 -2.61 -16.42 8.73
N TYR A 31 -2.21 -17.04 9.82
CA TYR A 31 -2.27 -16.46 11.15
C TYR A 31 -0.92 -16.58 11.84
N ILE A 32 -0.58 -15.64 12.67
CA ILE A 32 0.68 -15.62 13.42
C ILE A 32 0.42 -15.28 14.87
N ARG A 33 1.11 -16.00 15.77
CA ARG A 33 1.25 -15.57 17.14
C ARG A 33 2.42 -14.60 17.19
N PHE A 34 2.12 -13.33 17.38
CA PHE A 34 3.11 -12.27 17.26
C PHE A 34 3.93 -12.13 18.55
N VAL A 35 5.13 -12.69 18.52
CA VAL A 35 6.13 -12.61 19.58
C VAL A 35 7.40 -12.03 18.97
N PRO A 36 7.52 -10.68 18.89
CA PRO A 36 8.58 -10.02 18.12
C PRO A 36 9.98 -10.50 18.43
N GLU A 37 10.29 -10.76 19.70
CA GLU A 37 11.59 -11.19 20.17
C GLU A 37 11.98 -12.59 19.67
N SER A 38 11.03 -13.35 19.13
CA SER A 38 11.27 -14.69 18.56
C SER A 38 11.59 -14.69 17.07
N PHE A 39 11.54 -13.54 16.42
CA PHE A 39 11.78 -13.40 14.99
C PHE A 39 13.13 -12.75 14.71
N GLN A 40 13.80 -13.21 13.66
CA GLN A 40 15.14 -12.70 13.30
C GLN A 40 15.11 -11.30 12.69
N GLN A 41 14.09 -11.01 11.91
CA GLN A 41 13.93 -9.72 11.24
C GLN A 41 12.51 -9.22 11.42
N VAL A 42 12.36 -8.15 12.14
CA VAL A 42 11.05 -7.53 12.42
C VAL A 42 11.19 -6.04 12.24
N ALA A 43 10.21 -5.44 11.59
CA ALA A 43 10.07 -3.99 11.60
C ALA A 43 9.76 -3.52 13.03
N PRO A 44 9.99 -2.25 13.35
CA PRO A 44 9.55 -1.72 14.65
C PRO A 44 8.06 -1.99 14.89
N ILE A 45 7.71 -2.38 16.11
CA ILE A 45 6.34 -2.73 16.48
C ILE A 45 5.37 -1.59 16.15
N GLU A 46 5.81 -0.35 16.31
CA GLU A 46 5.03 0.85 16.02
C GLU A 46 4.59 0.91 14.57
N MET A 47 5.36 0.35 13.65
CA MET A 47 4.98 0.29 12.23
C MET A 47 3.85 -0.71 12.01
N TYR A 48 3.93 -1.90 12.60
CA TYR A 48 2.84 -2.88 12.51
C TYR A 48 1.56 -2.36 13.14
N ARG A 49 1.68 -1.67 14.27
CA ARG A 49 0.55 -1.16 15.05
C ARG A 49 0.17 0.28 14.75
N ALA A 50 0.68 0.84 13.67
CA ALA A 50 0.26 2.16 13.22
C ALA A 50 -1.23 2.15 12.90
N LYS A 51 -1.93 3.20 13.31
CA LYS A 51 -3.37 3.34 13.08
C LYS A 51 -3.71 3.41 11.59
N GLU A 52 -2.77 3.89 10.82
CA GLU A 52 -2.90 4.07 9.39
C GLU A 52 -1.55 3.82 8.74
N LYS A 53 -1.49 2.95 7.73
CA LYS A 53 -0.26 2.66 7.00
C LYS A 53 -0.57 2.12 5.62
N LEU A 54 0.45 2.10 4.76
CA LEU A 54 0.37 1.45 3.46
C LEU A 54 1.18 0.15 3.49
N LEU A 55 0.66 -0.85 2.81
CA LEU A 55 1.33 -2.14 2.59
C LEU A 55 1.63 -2.29 1.11
N TYR A 56 2.78 -2.87 0.77
CA TYR A 56 3.14 -3.07 -0.63
C TYR A 56 3.86 -4.39 -0.85
N ARG A 57 3.73 -4.92 -2.06
CA ARG A 57 4.47 -6.12 -2.47
C ARG A 57 5.94 -5.80 -2.64
N PHE A 58 6.79 -6.57 -1.99
CA PHE A 58 8.24 -6.43 -2.14
C PHE A 58 8.71 -6.81 -3.54
N ILE A 59 8.13 -7.89 -4.12
CA ILE A 59 8.45 -8.35 -5.48
C ILE A 59 7.20 -8.20 -6.34
N SER A 60 7.27 -7.34 -7.35
CA SER A 60 6.17 -7.10 -8.28
C SER A 60 6.70 -6.41 -9.53
N GLU A 61 6.14 -6.78 -10.68
CA GLU A 61 6.44 -6.09 -11.95
C GLU A 61 5.89 -4.67 -11.97
N VAL A 62 4.75 -4.49 -11.32
CA VAL A 62 4.08 -3.18 -11.20
C VAL A 62 3.89 -2.90 -9.70
N PRO A 63 4.21 -1.68 -9.23
CA PRO A 63 3.97 -1.33 -7.83
C PRO A 63 2.51 -1.50 -7.44
N VAL A 64 2.29 -2.14 -6.29
CA VAL A 64 0.97 -2.42 -5.74
C VAL A 64 0.95 -2.01 -4.28
N PHE A 65 0.08 -1.07 -3.93
CA PHE A 65 -0.07 -0.53 -2.58
C PHE A 65 -1.51 -0.69 -2.08
N ALA A 66 -1.65 -1.11 -0.83
CA ALA A 66 -2.92 -1.22 -0.13
C ALA A 66 -2.93 -0.33 1.11
N TYR A 67 -4.12 0.07 1.53
CA TYR A 67 -4.34 0.88 2.73
C TYR A 67 -4.77 -0.02 3.88
N ASP A 68 -4.13 0.12 5.03
CA ASP A 68 -4.46 -0.61 6.25
C ASP A 68 -4.69 0.34 7.43
N ASP A 69 -5.89 0.30 8.00
CA ASP A 69 -6.28 1.03 9.20
C ASP A 69 -6.70 0.09 10.34
N ARG A 70 -6.30 -1.19 10.25
CA ARG A 70 -6.66 -2.25 11.21
C ARG A 70 -5.46 -2.82 11.95
N GLN A 71 -4.31 -2.18 11.86
CA GLN A 71 -3.08 -2.63 12.53
C GLN A 71 -2.71 -4.08 12.17
N THR A 72 -2.89 -4.43 10.90
CA THR A 72 -2.68 -5.80 10.41
C THR A 72 -1.20 -6.14 10.30
N LEU A 73 -0.82 -7.34 10.68
CA LEU A 73 0.54 -7.84 10.59
C LEU A 73 0.86 -8.28 9.15
N SER A 74 2.15 -8.24 8.79
CA SER A 74 2.62 -8.63 7.47
C SER A 74 3.96 -9.35 7.53
N LEU A 75 4.18 -10.27 6.58
CA LEU A 75 5.42 -11.00 6.40
C LEU A 75 6.38 -10.26 5.47
N ASN A 76 7.59 -10.80 5.29
CA ASN A 76 8.69 -10.18 4.51
C ASN A 76 8.32 -9.82 3.07
N SER A 77 7.40 -10.56 2.45
CA SER A 77 6.95 -10.29 1.09
C SER A 77 5.94 -9.14 1.00
N CYS A 78 5.46 -8.66 2.13
CA CYS A 78 4.51 -7.55 2.27
C CYS A 78 5.11 -6.51 3.20
N ASN A 79 5.65 -5.44 2.64
CA ASN A 79 6.37 -4.42 3.39
C ASN A 79 5.45 -3.26 3.77
N ILE A 80 5.90 -2.49 4.76
CA ILE A 80 5.17 -1.35 5.31
C ILE A 80 5.84 -0.06 4.84
N VAL A 81 5.03 0.91 4.43
CA VAL A 81 5.46 2.29 4.24
C VAL A 81 4.45 3.23 4.89
N ILE A 82 4.95 4.17 5.66
CA ILE A 82 4.13 5.18 6.34
C ILE A 82 4.56 6.55 5.81
N PRO A 83 3.88 7.06 4.77
CA PRO A 83 4.18 8.38 4.25
C PRO A 83 3.99 9.44 5.34
N ASN A 84 4.99 10.29 5.50
CA ASN A 84 4.97 11.41 6.45
C ASN A 84 5.35 12.67 5.70
N ILE A 85 4.42 13.19 4.93
CA ILE A 85 4.61 14.40 4.12
C ILE A 85 3.63 15.47 4.63
N ASP A 86 4.18 16.58 5.11
CA ASP A 86 3.36 17.66 5.65
C ASP A 86 2.33 18.14 4.63
N GLY A 87 1.08 18.22 5.08
CA GLY A 87 -0.02 18.72 4.26
C GLY A 87 -0.59 17.70 3.27
N LEU A 88 -0.10 16.46 3.25
CA LEU A 88 -0.63 15.41 2.36
C LEU A 88 -1.26 14.27 3.16
N GLU A 89 -2.50 13.93 2.79
CA GLU A 89 -3.23 12.81 3.37
C GLU A 89 -2.71 11.47 2.82
N MET A 90 -2.72 10.44 3.66
CA MET A 90 -2.19 9.12 3.27
C MET A 90 -2.93 8.51 2.08
N LYS A 91 -4.24 8.64 2.01
CA LYS A 91 -5.01 8.13 0.87
C LYS A 91 -4.71 8.87 -0.44
N TYR A 92 -4.36 10.15 -0.36
CA TYR A 92 -3.88 10.88 -1.53
C TYR A 92 -2.54 10.30 -2.02
N VAL A 93 -1.58 10.11 -1.10
CA VAL A 93 -0.28 9.51 -1.42
C VAL A 93 -0.47 8.08 -1.96
N LEU A 94 -1.39 7.31 -1.39
CA LEU A 94 -1.75 5.98 -1.90
C LEU A 94 -2.16 6.02 -3.37
N ALA A 95 -2.98 6.98 -3.76
CA ALA A 95 -3.43 7.14 -5.14
C ALA A 95 -2.25 7.44 -6.08
N ILE A 96 -1.33 8.30 -5.65
CA ILE A 96 -0.12 8.60 -6.41
C ILE A 96 0.74 7.34 -6.59
N LEU A 97 0.97 6.60 -5.53
CA LEU A 97 1.83 5.41 -5.55
C LEU A 97 1.25 4.27 -6.41
N ASN A 98 -0.08 4.17 -6.50
CA ASN A 98 -0.76 3.19 -7.35
C ASN A 98 -0.97 3.65 -8.80
N SER A 99 -0.57 4.87 -9.14
CA SER A 99 -0.81 5.44 -10.46
C SER A 99 0.13 4.86 -11.53
N SER A 100 -0.30 4.99 -12.78
CA SER A 100 0.55 4.65 -13.93
C SER A 100 1.79 5.54 -14.01
N VAL A 101 1.70 6.77 -13.50
CA VAL A 101 2.85 7.70 -13.46
C VAL A 101 3.95 7.14 -12.54
N ALA A 102 3.58 6.69 -11.34
CA ALA A 102 4.53 6.07 -10.41
C ALA A 102 5.12 4.77 -10.99
N ALA A 103 4.29 3.93 -11.59
CA ALA A 103 4.73 2.69 -12.23
C ALA A 103 5.73 2.97 -13.37
N TYR A 104 5.43 3.95 -14.19
CA TYR A 104 6.33 4.38 -15.26
C TYR A 104 7.67 4.90 -14.72
N PHE A 105 7.62 5.77 -13.70
CA PHE A 105 8.82 6.31 -13.07
C PHE A 105 9.72 5.20 -12.54
N ILE A 106 9.15 4.25 -11.80
CA ILE A 106 9.90 3.12 -11.22
C ILE A 106 10.50 2.25 -12.33
N SER A 107 9.72 1.94 -13.37
CA SER A 107 10.18 1.09 -14.47
C SER A 107 11.33 1.72 -15.27
N LYS A 108 11.34 3.04 -15.40
CA LYS A 108 12.38 3.77 -16.16
C LYS A 108 13.63 4.03 -15.33
N LYS A 109 13.49 4.28 -14.05
CA LYS A 109 14.61 4.65 -13.18
C LYS A 109 15.31 3.45 -12.57
N PHE A 110 14.58 2.38 -12.28
CA PHE A 110 15.12 1.20 -11.60
C PHE A 110 14.90 -0.06 -12.44
N ASN A 111 15.94 -0.83 -12.63
CA ASN A 111 15.87 -2.12 -13.31
C ASN A 111 15.82 -3.24 -12.26
N SER A 112 14.70 -3.35 -11.54
CA SER A 112 14.54 -4.31 -10.45
C SER A 112 13.08 -4.70 -10.30
N VAL A 113 12.85 -5.99 -10.03
CA VAL A 113 11.52 -6.50 -9.63
C VAL A 113 11.28 -6.31 -8.14
N LYS A 114 12.33 -5.98 -7.38
CA LYS A 114 12.23 -5.66 -5.95
C LYS A 114 11.92 -4.19 -5.78
N LEU A 115 10.83 -3.88 -5.10
CA LEU A 115 10.47 -2.51 -4.78
C LEU A 115 11.06 -2.16 -3.41
N LEU A 116 12.12 -1.36 -3.41
CA LEU A 116 12.81 -0.95 -2.19
C LEU A 116 12.23 0.37 -1.67
N ARG A 117 12.34 0.59 -0.36
CA ARG A 117 11.97 1.85 0.26
C ARG A 117 12.66 3.05 -0.42
N SER A 118 13.96 2.90 -0.74
CA SER A 118 14.72 3.95 -1.43
C SER A 118 14.17 4.28 -2.82
N HIS A 119 13.54 3.32 -3.50
CA HIS A 119 12.86 3.57 -4.77
C HIS A 119 11.58 4.39 -4.55
N ILE A 120 10.78 4.02 -3.57
CA ILE A 120 9.52 4.70 -3.23
C ILE A 120 9.81 6.16 -2.84
N GLU A 121 10.84 6.39 -2.06
CA GLU A 121 11.23 7.73 -1.59
C GLU A 121 11.62 8.67 -2.73
N GLN A 122 11.96 8.17 -3.91
CA GLN A 122 12.34 8.96 -5.06
C GLN A 122 11.16 9.32 -5.98
N ILE A 123 9.98 8.74 -5.75
CA ILE A 123 8.79 9.06 -6.56
C ILE A 123 8.39 10.51 -6.26
N PRO A 124 8.34 11.39 -7.29
CA PRO A 124 7.90 12.76 -7.08
C PRO A 124 6.39 12.78 -6.79
N ILE A 125 6.01 13.40 -5.68
CA ILE A 125 4.61 13.48 -5.26
C ILE A 125 4.16 14.94 -5.37
N PRO A 126 3.17 15.27 -6.21
CA PRO A 126 2.68 16.64 -6.31
C PRO A 126 2.07 17.11 -5.00
N VAL A 127 2.54 18.26 -4.51
CA VAL A 127 1.96 18.90 -3.33
C VAL A 127 0.78 19.76 -3.81
N VAL A 128 -0.42 19.40 -3.38
CA VAL A 128 -1.66 20.02 -3.83
C VAL A 128 -2.50 20.47 -2.63
N PRO A 129 -3.41 21.46 -2.82
CA PRO A 129 -4.31 21.90 -1.75
C PRO A 129 -5.26 20.80 -1.30
N MET A 130 -5.82 20.95 -0.10
CA MET A 130 -6.71 19.94 0.50
C MET A 130 -7.97 19.67 -0.33
N ASP A 131 -8.52 20.66 -1.02
CA ASP A 131 -9.69 20.45 -1.89
C ASP A 131 -9.38 19.49 -3.04
N VAL A 132 -8.19 19.58 -3.63
CA VAL A 132 -7.72 18.66 -4.67
C VAL A 132 -7.52 17.26 -4.07
N GLN A 133 -6.90 17.17 -2.91
CA GLN A 133 -6.72 15.88 -2.21
C GLN A 133 -8.06 15.21 -1.91
N VAL A 134 -9.03 15.95 -1.42
CA VAL A 134 -10.37 15.42 -1.11
C VAL A 134 -11.02 14.83 -2.36
N SER A 135 -10.89 15.49 -3.50
CA SER A 135 -11.40 14.96 -4.77
C SER A 135 -10.77 13.60 -5.12
N VAL A 136 -9.46 13.48 -4.99
CA VAL A 136 -8.74 12.22 -5.22
C VAL A 136 -9.16 11.15 -4.19
N ILE A 137 -9.22 11.52 -2.92
CA ILE A 137 -9.58 10.60 -1.83
C ILE A 137 -10.99 10.03 -2.02
N ARG A 138 -11.94 10.82 -2.50
CA ARG A 138 -13.31 10.34 -2.80
C ARG A 138 -13.28 9.22 -3.84
N ARG A 139 -12.44 9.33 -4.86
CA ARG A 139 -12.27 8.27 -5.86
C ARG A 139 -11.60 7.03 -5.26
N VAL A 140 -10.61 7.21 -4.40
CA VAL A 140 -9.99 6.11 -3.66
C VAL A 140 -11.03 5.38 -2.81
N ASP A 141 -11.83 6.10 -2.04
CA ASP A 141 -12.87 5.52 -1.19
C ASP A 141 -13.92 4.75 -2.00
N ARG A 142 -14.30 5.25 -3.18
CA ARG A 142 -15.20 4.53 -4.08
C ARG A 142 -14.61 3.19 -4.53
N ILE A 143 -13.33 3.16 -4.88
CA ILE A 143 -12.64 1.93 -5.25
C ILE A 143 -12.62 0.96 -4.06
N MET A 144 -12.22 1.44 -2.89
CA MET A 144 -12.08 0.60 -1.69
C MET A 144 -13.41 0.03 -1.20
N ASN A 145 -14.51 0.75 -1.39
CA ASN A 145 -15.84 0.35 -0.93
C ASN A 145 -16.67 -0.37 -1.99
N SER A 146 -16.15 -0.53 -3.20
CA SER A 146 -16.87 -1.22 -4.28
C SER A 146 -16.65 -2.72 -4.22
N SER A 147 -17.74 -3.48 -4.39
CA SER A 147 -17.72 -4.94 -4.54
C SER A 147 -17.81 -5.37 -6.01
N GLU A 148 -17.95 -4.43 -6.93
CA GLU A 148 -18.13 -4.69 -8.36
C GLU A 148 -16.83 -4.45 -9.14
N ASN A 149 -16.89 -4.61 -10.45
CA ASN A 149 -15.76 -4.32 -11.32
C ASN A 149 -15.39 -2.84 -11.23
N THR A 150 -14.17 -2.57 -10.75
CA THR A 150 -13.66 -1.23 -10.48
C THR A 150 -12.74 -0.70 -11.59
N SER A 151 -12.60 -1.39 -12.71
CA SER A 151 -11.66 -1.02 -13.77
C SER A 151 -11.87 0.41 -14.30
N GLY A 152 -13.12 0.84 -14.45
CA GLY A 152 -13.47 2.21 -14.84
C GLY A 152 -13.08 3.23 -13.77
N LEU A 153 -13.27 2.89 -12.50
CA LEU A 153 -12.89 3.74 -11.37
C LEU A 153 -11.38 3.95 -11.30
N TYR A 154 -10.59 2.90 -11.50
CA TYR A 154 -9.13 2.99 -11.57
C TYR A 154 -8.69 3.91 -12.70
N LYS A 155 -9.28 3.72 -13.88
CA LYS A 155 -8.94 4.52 -15.07
C LYS A 155 -9.23 6.00 -14.87
N ASP A 156 -10.36 6.33 -14.28
CA ASP A 156 -10.75 7.71 -14.00
C ASP A 156 -9.81 8.36 -12.98
N LEU A 157 -9.48 7.63 -11.91
CA LEU A 157 -8.53 8.11 -10.92
C LEU A 157 -7.14 8.31 -11.53
N ASP A 158 -6.68 7.36 -12.34
CA ASP A 158 -5.37 7.47 -13.00
C ASP A 158 -5.30 8.69 -13.93
N SER A 159 -6.38 8.97 -14.66
CA SER A 159 -6.48 10.18 -15.50
C SER A 159 -6.33 11.46 -14.68
N ASP A 160 -6.97 11.52 -13.52
CA ASP A 160 -6.84 12.66 -12.61
C ASP A 160 -5.39 12.82 -12.13
N ILE A 161 -4.73 11.73 -11.78
CA ILE A 161 -3.32 11.76 -11.34
C ILE A 161 -2.40 12.25 -12.48
N ILE A 162 -2.60 11.76 -13.68
CA ILE A 162 -1.84 12.21 -14.86
C ILE A 162 -1.96 13.73 -15.03
N GLU A 163 -3.17 14.28 -14.88
CA GLU A 163 -3.38 15.74 -14.93
C GLU A 163 -2.62 16.48 -13.82
N LEU A 164 -2.58 15.93 -12.61
CA LEU A 164 -1.86 16.55 -11.48
C LEU A 164 -0.36 16.70 -11.77
N TYR A 165 0.20 15.80 -12.58
CA TYR A 165 1.60 15.90 -13.00
C TYR A 165 1.80 16.83 -14.20
N GLY A 166 0.73 17.40 -14.75
CA GLY A 166 0.80 18.20 -15.97
C GLY A 166 1.07 17.38 -17.22
N LEU A 167 0.78 16.09 -17.17
CA LEU A 167 0.89 15.16 -18.29
C LEU A 167 -0.49 14.95 -18.91
N SER A 168 -0.55 14.79 -20.20
CA SER A 168 -1.81 14.60 -20.92
C SER A 168 -1.67 13.61 -22.06
#